data_09b13ecaebf0270ca0f254ef2a733e76
#
_entry.id   09b13ecaebf0270ca0f254ef2a733e76
#
_cell.length_a   1.000
_cell.length_b   1.000
_cell.length_c   1.000
_cell.angle_alpha   90.00
_cell.angle_beta   90.00
_cell.angle_gamma   90.00
#
_symmetry.space_group_name_H-M   'P 1'
#
loop_
_entity.id
_entity.type
_entity.pdbx_description
1 polymer ?
#
loop_
_entity_poly.entity_id
_entity_poly.type
_entity_poly.pdbx_seq_one_letter_code
_entity_poly.pdbx_strand_id
1 'polypeptide(L)'
;SLGQARRLLWQFGLPLGLVLATVPFMMADSDGDTWPYYFVGLVILVADIWAMHFVGMQLSLTSRKPSFSASGVALRILFLPWIIFFGIILLIFVVGMSITPRQPVWFNEEFTLGLWFFVCLGNNFFWGMRAMNNLKTNFRQIAARAAGA
;
A
#
# COMPACT_ATOMS: atom_id res chain seq x y z
N SER A 1 -4.77 26.79 1.04
CA SER A 1 -6.06 27.39 1.36
C SER A 1 -7.05 26.35 1.86
N LEU A 2 -7.91 26.75 2.82
CA LEU A 2 -8.92 25.92 3.52
C LEU A 2 -9.81 25.09 2.57
N GLY A 3 -10.09 25.57 1.38
CA GLY A 3 -10.95 24.87 0.40
C GLY A 3 -10.32 23.60 -0.19
N GLN A 4 -9.01 23.55 -0.33
CA GLN A 4 -8.30 22.35 -0.81
C GLN A 4 -8.20 21.29 0.27
N ALA A 5 -7.91 21.69 1.52
CA ALA A 5 -7.89 20.79 2.66
C ALA A 5 -9.26 20.13 2.90
N ARG A 6 -10.35 20.87 2.73
CA ARG A 6 -11.72 20.35 2.85
C ARG A 6 -12.06 19.34 1.76
N ARG A 7 -11.61 19.54 0.52
CA ARG A 7 -11.80 18.56 -0.57
C ARG A 7 -11.00 17.28 -0.34
N LEU A 8 -9.77 17.39 0.14
CA LEU A 8 -8.93 16.25 0.50
C LEU A 8 -9.51 15.45 1.67
N LEU A 9 -10.01 16.13 2.71
CA LEU A 9 -10.71 15.51 3.83
C LEU A 9 -11.96 14.75 3.39
N TRP A 10 -12.74 15.29 2.44
CA TRP A 10 -13.91 14.60 1.92
C TRP A 10 -13.57 13.42 1.02
N GLN A 11 -12.54 13.52 0.19
CA GLN A 11 -12.13 12.45 -0.73
C GLN A 11 -11.47 11.27 -0.01
N PHE A 12 -10.68 11.54 1.03
CA PHE A 12 -9.94 10.50 1.75
C PHE A 12 -10.51 10.20 3.14
N GLY A 13 -11.12 11.19 3.80
CA GLY A 13 -11.69 11.02 5.13
C GLY A 13 -12.95 10.18 5.14
N LEU A 14 -13.76 10.23 4.09
CA LEU A 14 -15.02 9.47 4.02
C LEU A 14 -14.75 7.95 3.85
N PRO A 15 -13.90 7.49 2.92
CA PRO A 15 -13.53 6.08 2.84
C PRO A 15 -12.80 5.60 4.10
N LEU A 16 -11.89 6.40 4.64
CA LEU A 16 -11.17 6.09 5.86
C LEU A 16 -12.12 6.00 7.08
N GLY A 17 -13.04 6.95 7.19
CA GLY A 17 -14.07 6.94 8.24
C GLY A 17 -15.00 5.74 8.14
N LEU A 18 -15.33 5.31 6.93
CA LEU A 18 -16.17 4.13 6.68
C LEU A 18 -15.45 2.84 7.07
N VAL A 19 -14.16 2.72 6.74
CA VAL A 19 -13.33 1.59 7.19
C VAL A 19 -13.16 1.59 8.70
N LEU A 20 -12.89 2.74 9.32
CA LEU A 20 -12.80 2.84 10.78
C LEU A 20 -14.13 2.57 11.49
N ALA A 21 -15.27 2.92 10.88
CA ALA A 21 -16.60 2.64 11.44
C ALA A 21 -16.98 1.16 11.36
N THR A 22 -16.41 0.38 10.43
CA THR A 22 -16.63 -1.08 10.37
C THR A 22 -15.86 -1.83 11.45
N VAL A 23 -14.77 -1.27 11.99
CA VAL A 23 -13.93 -1.92 13.02
C VAL A 23 -14.73 -2.31 14.28
N PRO A 24 -15.50 -1.42 14.95
CA PRO A 24 -16.27 -1.79 16.13
C PRO A 24 -17.38 -2.82 15.84
N PHE A 25 -17.98 -2.78 14.65
CA PHE A 25 -18.97 -3.79 14.25
C PHE A 25 -18.37 -5.18 14.14
N MET A 26 -17.20 -5.26 13.57
CA MET A 26 -16.48 -6.52 13.42
C MET A 26 -15.86 -7.03 14.73
N MET A 27 -15.51 -6.10 15.65
CA MET A 27 -15.07 -6.47 17.00
C MET A 27 -16.20 -7.03 17.86
N ALA A 28 -17.45 -6.63 17.63
CA ALA A 28 -18.60 -7.09 18.39
C ALA A 28 -19.06 -8.52 18.00
N ASP A 29 -18.71 -8.95 16.79
CA ASP A 29 -19.17 -10.24 16.19
C ASP A 29 -18.08 -11.33 16.20
N SER A 30 -16.89 -11.05 16.74
CA SER A 30 -15.76 -11.97 16.66
C SER A 30 -15.40 -12.57 18.02
N ASP A 31 -15.25 -13.88 18.04
CA ASP A 31 -14.75 -14.69 19.17
C ASP A 31 -13.26 -14.45 19.51
N GLY A 32 -12.75 -13.26 19.32
CA GLY A 32 -11.38 -12.87 19.69
C GLY A 32 -10.27 -13.27 18.71
N ASP A 33 -10.45 -14.29 17.87
CA ASP A 33 -9.41 -14.81 16.98
C ASP A 33 -9.17 -13.95 15.72
N THR A 34 -10.08 -13.03 15.40
CA THR A 34 -10.00 -12.18 14.21
C THR A 34 -9.26 -10.86 14.43
N TRP A 35 -8.96 -10.49 15.68
CA TRP A 35 -8.26 -9.27 16.05
C TRP A 35 -6.92 -9.04 15.31
N PRO A 36 -6.03 -10.06 15.17
CA PRO A 36 -4.76 -9.87 14.49
C PRO A 36 -4.92 -9.41 13.03
N TYR A 37 -5.93 -9.93 12.32
CA TYR A 37 -6.20 -9.59 10.92
C TYR A 37 -6.59 -8.12 10.75
N TYR A 38 -7.40 -7.57 11.68
CA TYR A 38 -7.80 -6.16 11.65
C TYR A 38 -6.62 -5.25 11.96
N PHE A 39 -5.82 -5.59 12.96
CA PHE A 39 -4.64 -4.81 13.31
C PHE A 39 -3.64 -4.74 12.15
N VAL A 40 -3.38 -5.88 11.52
CA VAL A 40 -2.54 -5.97 10.32
C VAL A 40 -3.09 -5.10 9.19
N GLY A 41 -4.39 -5.19 8.91
CA GLY A 41 -5.06 -4.39 7.89
C GLY A 41 -4.96 -2.89 8.14
N LEU A 42 -5.13 -2.47 9.40
CA LEU A 42 -5.04 -1.07 9.80
C LEU A 42 -3.61 -0.51 9.64
N VAL A 43 -2.60 -1.29 10.03
CA VAL A 43 -1.20 -0.90 9.86
C VAL A 43 -0.84 -0.77 8.37
N ILE A 44 -1.29 -1.71 7.54
CA ILE A 44 -1.09 -1.64 6.08
C ILE A 44 -1.79 -0.40 5.52
N LEU A 45 -3.03 -0.12 5.91
CA LEU A 45 -3.78 1.05 5.45
C LEU A 45 -3.06 2.36 5.75
N VAL A 46 -2.51 2.52 6.96
CA VAL A 46 -1.72 3.70 7.34
C VAL A 46 -0.46 3.81 6.49
N ALA A 47 0.23 2.68 6.26
CA ALA A 47 1.42 2.63 5.41
C ALA A 47 1.09 2.95 3.94
N ASP A 48 -0.04 2.48 3.41
CA ASP A 48 -0.53 2.79 2.07
C ASP A 48 -0.79 4.29 1.91
N ILE A 49 -1.49 4.92 2.85
CA ILE A 49 -1.78 6.36 2.82
C ILE A 49 -0.47 7.16 2.84
N TRP A 50 0.47 6.78 3.70
CA TRP A 50 1.77 7.43 3.79
C TRP A 50 2.55 7.30 2.46
N ALA A 51 2.63 6.10 1.89
CA ALA A 51 3.32 5.86 0.63
C ALA A 51 2.63 6.59 -0.54
N MET A 52 1.30 6.53 -0.63
CA MET A 52 0.52 7.23 -1.66
C MET A 52 0.74 8.74 -1.62
N HIS A 53 0.87 9.34 -0.44
CA HIS A 53 1.14 10.77 -0.31
C HIS A 53 2.45 11.16 -1.01
N PHE A 54 3.57 10.49 -0.70
CA PHE A 54 4.88 10.83 -1.27
C PHE A 54 5.00 10.44 -2.75
N VAL A 55 4.54 9.25 -3.11
CA VAL A 55 4.55 8.77 -4.50
C VAL A 55 3.63 9.63 -5.37
N GLY A 56 2.46 10.02 -4.85
CA GLY A 56 1.52 10.92 -5.53
C GLY A 56 2.14 12.30 -5.78
N MET A 57 2.78 12.91 -4.79
CA MET A 57 3.50 14.17 -4.95
C MET A 57 4.61 14.06 -6.01
N GLN A 58 5.45 13.02 -5.94
CA GLN A 58 6.53 12.83 -6.90
C GLN A 58 5.99 12.70 -8.32
N LEU A 59 4.97 11.84 -8.52
CA LEU A 59 4.40 11.60 -9.84
C LEU A 59 3.64 12.80 -10.39
N SER A 60 2.93 13.57 -9.56
CA SER A 60 2.24 14.78 -9.99
C SER A 60 3.21 15.87 -10.49
N LEU A 61 4.39 15.95 -9.90
CA LEU A 61 5.43 16.90 -10.31
C LEU A 61 6.21 16.43 -11.56
N THR A 62 6.25 15.11 -11.81
CA THR A 62 7.02 14.54 -12.94
C THR A 62 6.18 14.25 -14.17
N SER A 63 4.88 14.04 -14.00
CA SER A 63 3.98 13.65 -15.09
C SER A 63 3.34 14.84 -15.78
N ARG A 64 3.40 14.88 -17.11
CA ARG A 64 2.74 15.91 -17.93
C ARG A 64 1.20 15.81 -17.89
N LYS A 65 0.63 14.64 -17.59
CA LYS A 65 -0.82 14.40 -17.53
C LYS A 65 -1.22 13.86 -16.16
N PRO A 66 -2.17 14.48 -15.45
CA PRO A 66 -2.57 14.07 -14.10
C PRO A 66 -3.19 12.65 -14.02
N SER A 67 -3.82 12.17 -15.11
CA SER A 67 -4.36 10.80 -15.18
C SER A 67 -3.27 9.73 -15.09
N PHE A 68 -2.09 9.97 -15.66
CA PHE A 68 -0.96 9.04 -15.59
C PHE A 68 -0.33 9.00 -14.20
N SER A 69 -0.39 10.09 -13.42
CA SER A 69 0.12 10.08 -12.06
C SER A 69 -0.74 9.23 -11.13
N ALA A 70 -2.06 9.33 -11.23
CA ALA A 70 -2.97 8.54 -10.40
C ALA A 70 -2.87 7.03 -10.68
N SER A 71 -2.86 6.63 -11.97
CA SER A 71 -2.69 5.22 -12.34
C SER A 71 -1.32 4.66 -11.95
N GLY A 72 -0.26 5.47 -12.07
CA GLY A 72 1.08 5.09 -11.65
C GLY A 72 1.21 4.87 -10.13
N VAL A 73 0.51 5.66 -9.31
CA VAL A 73 0.43 5.46 -7.86
C VAL A 73 -0.31 4.16 -7.55
N ALA A 74 -1.51 3.97 -8.13
CA ALA A 74 -2.33 2.79 -7.92
C ALA A 74 -1.57 1.51 -8.30
N LEU A 75 -0.90 1.50 -9.47
CA LEU A 75 -0.13 0.35 -9.92
C LEU A 75 0.99 -0.03 -8.93
N ARG A 76 1.73 0.95 -8.42
CA ARG A 76 2.89 0.71 -7.55
C ARG A 76 2.51 0.35 -6.11
N ILE A 77 1.46 0.97 -5.57
CA ILE A 77 1.08 0.82 -4.17
C ILE A 77 0.05 -0.31 -4.00
N LEU A 78 -0.94 -0.39 -4.90
CA LEU A 78 -2.03 -1.35 -4.76
C LEU A 78 -1.79 -2.66 -5.53
N PHE A 79 -1.35 -2.60 -6.79
CA PHE A 79 -1.25 -3.80 -7.63
C PHE A 79 0.09 -4.54 -7.47
N LEU A 80 1.20 -3.83 -7.30
CA LEU A 80 2.53 -4.46 -7.22
C LEU A 80 2.65 -5.43 -6.04
N PRO A 81 2.19 -5.13 -4.82
CA PRO A 81 2.21 -6.09 -3.71
C PRO A 81 1.47 -7.39 -4.03
N TRP A 82 0.34 -7.32 -4.72
CA TRP A 82 -0.40 -8.51 -5.13
C TRP A 82 0.39 -9.38 -6.10
N ILE A 83 1.04 -8.78 -7.09
CA ILE A 83 1.87 -9.50 -8.06
C ILE A 83 3.05 -10.19 -7.35
N ILE A 84 3.72 -9.48 -6.44
CA ILE A 84 4.84 -10.02 -5.67
C ILE A 84 4.36 -11.16 -4.77
N PHE A 85 3.26 -10.95 -4.04
CA PHE A 85 2.69 -11.94 -3.14
C PHE A 85 2.32 -13.23 -3.87
N PHE A 86 1.54 -13.13 -4.96
CA PHE A 86 1.17 -14.30 -5.76
C PHE A 86 2.39 -14.97 -6.40
N GLY A 87 3.39 -14.20 -6.83
CA GLY A 87 4.65 -14.73 -7.35
C GLY A 87 5.40 -15.56 -6.30
N ILE A 88 5.49 -15.06 -5.07
CA ILE A 88 6.13 -15.78 -3.95
C ILE A 88 5.33 -17.06 -3.60
N ILE A 89 4.02 -16.97 -3.49
CA ILE A 89 3.15 -18.13 -3.20
C ILE A 89 3.31 -19.20 -4.28
N LEU A 90 3.27 -18.80 -5.55
CA LEU A 90 3.47 -19.72 -6.69
C LEU A 90 4.85 -20.40 -6.61
N LEU A 91 5.90 -19.64 -6.33
CA LEU A 91 7.26 -20.15 -6.22
C LEU A 91 7.37 -21.15 -5.07
N ILE A 92 6.81 -20.83 -3.90
CA ILE A 92 6.77 -21.73 -2.73
C ILE A 92 6.03 -23.02 -3.09
N PHE A 93 4.89 -22.89 -3.80
CA PHE A 93 4.09 -24.04 -4.20
C PHE A 93 4.87 -24.96 -5.17
N VAL A 94 5.47 -24.40 -6.23
CA VAL A 94 6.25 -25.16 -7.22
C VAL A 94 7.47 -25.84 -6.58
N VAL A 95 8.22 -25.12 -5.75
CA VAL A 95 9.40 -25.67 -5.05
C VAL A 95 8.97 -26.71 -4.01
N GLY A 96 7.91 -26.42 -3.24
CA GLY A 96 7.38 -27.34 -2.23
C GLY A 96 6.90 -28.67 -2.83
N MET A 97 6.18 -28.64 -3.94
CA MET A 97 5.73 -29.83 -4.65
C MET A 97 6.89 -30.64 -5.26
N SER A 98 8.00 -29.96 -5.61
CA SER A 98 9.18 -30.63 -6.17
C SER A 98 10.01 -31.36 -5.10
N ILE A 99 9.98 -30.89 -3.84
CA ILE A 99 10.80 -31.44 -2.74
C ILE A 99 9.99 -32.45 -1.90
N THR A 100 8.75 -32.16 -1.62
CA THR A 100 7.87 -33.00 -0.81
C THR A 100 6.49 -33.12 -1.46
N PRO A 101 6.00 -34.34 -1.77
CA PRO A 101 4.67 -34.52 -2.35
C PRO A 101 3.51 -34.22 -1.38
N ARG A 102 3.79 -33.81 -0.16
CA ARG A 102 2.81 -33.36 0.85
C ARG A 102 2.94 -31.85 1.04
N GLN A 103 1.84 -31.18 1.25
CA GLN A 103 1.84 -29.73 1.58
C GLN A 103 2.76 -29.49 2.78
N PRO A 104 3.68 -28.51 2.69
CA PRO A 104 4.55 -28.20 3.81
C PRO A 104 3.70 -27.75 5.00
N VAL A 105 3.94 -28.39 6.16
CA VAL A 105 3.17 -28.18 7.40
C VAL A 105 3.21 -26.73 7.90
N TRP A 106 4.22 -25.96 7.47
CA TRP A 106 4.39 -24.55 7.83
C TRP A 106 3.59 -23.58 6.95
N PHE A 107 2.92 -24.07 5.90
CA PHE A 107 2.06 -23.25 5.03
C PHE A 107 0.65 -23.17 5.65
N ASN A 108 0.51 -22.32 6.64
CA ASN A 108 -0.74 -22.06 7.36
C ASN A 108 -1.24 -20.62 7.11
N GLU A 109 -2.41 -20.29 7.65
CA GLU A 109 -3.05 -18.97 7.51
C GLU A 109 -2.17 -17.87 8.10
N GLU A 110 -1.56 -18.12 9.26
CA GLU A 110 -0.69 -17.15 9.94
C GLU A 110 0.56 -16.80 9.10
N PHE A 111 1.17 -17.82 8.49
CA PHE A 111 2.30 -17.61 7.58
C PHE A 111 1.89 -16.78 6.36
N THR A 112 0.75 -17.09 5.77
CA THR A 112 0.21 -16.38 4.60
C THR A 112 -0.09 -14.92 4.95
N LEU A 113 -0.71 -14.66 6.10
CA LEU A 113 -0.97 -13.32 6.61
C LEU A 113 0.33 -12.55 6.88
N GLY A 114 1.28 -13.19 7.56
CA GLY A 114 2.59 -12.59 7.83
C GLY A 114 3.33 -12.23 6.54
N LEU A 115 3.36 -13.14 5.57
CA LEU A 115 3.98 -12.89 4.27
C LEU A 115 3.31 -11.70 3.56
N TRP A 116 1.98 -11.66 3.53
CA TRP A 116 1.22 -10.54 2.96
C TRP A 116 1.57 -9.21 3.63
N PHE A 117 1.59 -9.20 4.96
CA PHE A 117 1.96 -8.03 5.75
C PHE A 117 3.36 -7.49 5.40
N PHE A 118 4.36 -8.37 5.36
CA PHE A 118 5.73 -7.97 5.04
C PHE A 118 5.90 -7.51 3.59
N VAL A 119 5.21 -8.13 2.64
CA VAL A 119 5.23 -7.71 1.23
C VAL A 119 4.61 -6.32 1.07
N CYS A 120 3.45 -6.06 1.68
CA CYS A 120 2.78 -4.76 1.63
C CYS A 120 3.63 -3.67 2.30
N LEU A 121 4.08 -3.91 3.53
CA LEU A 121 4.92 -2.95 4.26
C LEU A 121 6.23 -2.66 3.53
N GLY A 122 6.93 -3.70 3.06
CA GLY A 122 8.17 -3.55 2.32
C GLY A 122 7.99 -2.75 1.03
N ASN A 123 6.93 -3.03 0.27
CA ASN A 123 6.59 -2.28 -0.94
C ASN A 123 6.31 -0.80 -0.64
N ASN A 124 5.48 -0.52 0.36
CA ASN A 124 5.10 0.84 0.73
C ASN A 124 6.30 1.64 1.23
N PHE A 125 7.11 1.02 2.05
CA PHE A 125 8.32 1.64 2.57
C PHE A 125 9.34 1.93 1.46
N PHE A 126 9.54 0.98 0.55
CA PHE A 126 10.45 1.15 -0.58
C PHE A 126 10.03 2.33 -1.48
N TRP A 127 8.77 2.33 -1.94
CA TRP A 127 8.30 3.39 -2.84
C TRP A 127 8.14 4.72 -2.12
N GLY A 128 7.66 4.75 -0.88
CA GLY A 128 7.53 5.95 -0.07
C GLY A 128 8.87 6.62 0.19
N MET A 129 9.88 5.85 0.63
CA MET A 129 11.23 6.38 0.88
C MET A 129 11.90 6.86 -0.41
N ARG A 130 11.78 6.09 -1.49
CA ARG A 130 12.33 6.48 -2.80
C ARG A 130 11.71 7.79 -3.28
N ALA A 131 10.39 7.93 -3.16
CA ALA A 131 9.68 9.15 -3.52
C ALA A 131 10.12 10.33 -2.66
N MET A 132 10.20 10.15 -1.36
CA MET A 132 10.64 11.18 -0.41
C MET A 132 12.09 11.63 -0.69
N ASN A 133 13.01 10.70 -0.94
CA ASN A 133 14.39 11.03 -1.26
C ASN A 133 14.49 11.81 -2.59
N ASN A 134 13.77 11.36 -3.62
CA ASN A 134 13.73 12.07 -4.90
C ASN A 134 13.17 13.50 -4.76
N LEU A 135 12.14 13.67 -3.95
CA LEU A 135 11.59 15.00 -3.67
C LEU A 135 12.60 15.89 -2.95
N LYS A 136 13.30 15.37 -1.94
CA LYS A 136 14.30 16.14 -1.19
C LYS A 136 15.48 16.57 -2.06
N THR A 137 15.98 15.67 -2.90
CA THR A 137 17.20 15.93 -3.71
C THR A 137 16.92 16.75 -4.96
N ASN A 138 15.77 16.52 -5.61
CA ASN A 138 15.48 17.09 -6.94
C ASN A 138 14.34 18.12 -6.93
N PHE A 139 13.80 18.48 -5.76
CA PHE A 139 12.64 19.36 -5.68
C PHE A 139 12.82 20.68 -6.46
N ARG A 140 13.99 21.33 -6.33
CA ARG A 140 14.27 22.60 -7.02
C ARG A 140 14.28 22.46 -8.53
N GLN A 141 14.86 21.37 -9.05
CA GLN A 141 14.92 21.10 -10.49
C GLN A 141 13.54 20.74 -11.06
N ILE A 142 12.77 19.95 -10.31
CA ILE A 142 11.42 19.53 -10.71
C ILE A 142 10.48 20.75 -10.70
N ALA A 143 10.56 21.61 -9.67
CA ALA A 143 9.76 22.81 -9.56
C ALA A 143 10.10 23.83 -10.68
N ALA A 144 11.37 24.00 -11.01
CA ALA A 144 11.80 24.88 -12.09
C ALA A 144 11.33 24.40 -13.47
N ARG A 145 11.33 23.09 -13.72
CA ARG A 145 10.77 22.50 -14.96
C ARG A 145 9.27 22.65 -15.07
N ALA A 146 8.55 22.50 -13.95
CA ALA A 146 7.10 22.66 -13.91
C ALA A 146 6.65 24.12 -14.10
N ALA A 147 7.47 25.09 -13.70
CA ALA A 147 7.18 26.52 -13.86
C ALA A 147 7.55 27.04 -15.27
N GLY A 148 8.40 26.34 -16.01
CA GLY A 148 8.83 26.71 -17.37
C GLY A 148 8.10 26.00 -18.50
N ALA A 149 7.12 25.14 -18.18
CA ALA A 149 6.26 24.43 -19.13
C ALA A 149 4.84 24.99 -19.10
#